data_8830a813fcd1be53eef3c8f9ce74a343
#
_entry.id   8830a813fcd1be53eef3c8f9ce74a343
#
_cell.length_a   1.000
_cell.length_b   1.000
_cell.length_c   1.000
_cell.angle_alpha   90.00
_cell.angle_beta   90.00
_cell.angle_gamma   90.00
#
_symmetry.space_group_name_H-M   'P 1'
#
loop_
_entity.id
_entity.type
_entity.pdbx_description
1 polymer ?
#
loop_
_entity_poly.entity_id
_entity_poly.type
_entity_poly.pdbx_seq_one_letter_code
_entity_poly.pdbx_strand_id
1 'polypeptide(L)'
;MVDPQVGDPEGTSPAGPDPEGLARVQMAGALSSAAPAIQWYPGHIAKAEKALAENLAKVDLVIEVRDARIPLATGHPRLRRWIGTKPHLLVLNRRDMVSPAARQAWDAWFRSQGQTPWWCDAKAGTGVKQLQQAAIRAGEALNARRRGRGMKPRPVRALMLGFPNVGKSALINRLVRQKVVESARKAGVTRSLRWVRLGQDLDLLDAPGVLPPRLDNQQAALRLALCDDIGQAAYDTEAVALAFVRLLAALEPLDAAGVEPRLLERRYGMPLTPLPDGIGAAAVAAEGGLPPRQSSPLMRSHAPAMPEAPDAHAWLAAAAARHTSGDTLRMAQRVLDDFRRSLLGTIALELPAAPASVAHRPGDQHRELQDRQEHLESHKQLGGS
;
A
#
# COMPACT_ATOMS: atom_id res chain seq x y z
N MET A 1 -10.72 28.15 -51.55
CA MET A 1 -11.35 26.86 -51.84
C MET A 1 -10.98 25.93 -50.70
N VAL A 2 -11.95 25.77 -49.90
CA VAL A 2 -12.34 24.84 -48.84
C VAL A 2 -11.40 23.69 -48.57
N ASP A 3 -10.92 23.68 -47.32
CA ASP A 3 -10.28 22.61 -46.56
C ASP A 3 -11.32 21.65 -46.03
N PRO A 4 -11.17 20.33 -46.05
CA PRO A 4 -11.96 19.42 -45.24
C PRO A 4 -11.17 18.91 -44.06
N GLN A 5 -11.60 19.26 -42.85
CA GLN A 5 -11.29 18.64 -41.59
C GLN A 5 -11.60 17.14 -41.61
N VAL A 6 -10.62 16.31 -41.29
CA VAL A 6 -10.80 14.89 -40.95
C VAL A 6 -10.77 14.80 -39.43
N GLY A 7 -11.93 14.53 -38.84
CA GLY A 7 -12.06 14.25 -37.43
C GLY A 7 -11.52 12.87 -37.10
N ASP A 8 -10.65 12.80 -36.08
CA ASP A 8 -10.23 11.55 -35.45
C ASP A 8 -11.38 10.96 -34.63
N PRO A 9 -11.69 9.67 -34.76
CA PRO A 9 -12.61 9.02 -33.84
C PRO A 9 -11.90 8.69 -32.52
N GLU A 10 -12.33 9.34 -31.45
CA GLU A 10 -11.97 8.94 -30.07
C GLU A 10 -12.42 7.47 -29.83
N GLY A 11 -11.46 6.57 -29.93
CA GLY A 11 -11.59 5.20 -29.47
C GLY A 11 -11.58 5.18 -27.95
N THR A 12 -12.73 5.18 -27.31
CA THR A 12 -12.92 4.84 -25.91
C THR A 12 -12.55 3.38 -25.68
N SER A 13 -11.29 3.13 -25.30
CA SER A 13 -10.90 1.87 -24.68
C SER A 13 -11.64 1.74 -23.35
N PRO A 14 -12.26 0.58 -23.05
CA PRO A 14 -12.89 0.37 -21.75
C PRO A 14 -11.85 0.51 -20.65
N ALA A 15 -12.04 1.48 -19.77
CA ALA A 15 -11.27 1.62 -18.55
C ALA A 15 -11.42 0.31 -17.78
N GLY A 16 -10.31 -0.40 -17.60
CA GLY A 16 -10.26 -1.54 -16.69
C GLY A 16 -10.72 -1.11 -15.29
N PRO A 17 -11.22 -2.03 -14.46
CA PRO A 17 -11.75 -1.69 -13.15
C PRO A 17 -10.70 -0.91 -12.36
N ASP A 18 -11.10 0.28 -11.88
CA ASP A 18 -10.29 1.17 -11.06
C ASP A 18 -9.88 0.44 -9.77
N PRO A 19 -8.62 -0.02 -9.63
CA PRO A 19 -8.20 -0.78 -8.46
C PRO A 19 -8.19 0.07 -7.18
N GLU A 20 -8.26 1.40 -7.30
CA GLU A 20 -8.32 2.31 -6.16
C GLU A 20 -9.74 2.45 -5.60
N GLY A 21 -10.79 2.22 -6.39
CA GLY A 21 -12.18 2.39 -5.96
C GLY A 21 -12.61 1.40 -4.87
N LEU A 22 -12.07 0.20 -4.86
CA LEU A 22 -12.49 -0.88 -3.95
C LEU A 22 -11.80 -0.85 -2.58
N ALA A 23 -10.58 -0.30 -2.47
CA ALA A 23 -9.89 -0.15 -1.19
C ALA A 23 -10.38 1.07 -0.37
N ARG A 24 -11.11 1.99 -1.00
CA ARG A 24 -11.58 3.24 -0.39
C ARG A 24 -12.72 3.06 0.61
N VAL A 25 -13.47 1.96 0.56
CA VAL A 25 -14.77 1.88 1.23
C VAL A 25 -14.68 1.52 2.71
N GLN A 26 -13.69 0.75 3.16
CA GLN A 26 -13.67 0.25 4.54
C GLN A 26 -12.96 1.11 5.58
N MET A 27 -12.13 2.08 5.19
CA MET A 27 -11.38 2.93 6.13
C MET A 27 -11.61 4.44 5.99
N ALA A 28 -12.51 4.87 5.12
CA ALA A 28 -12.74 6.29 4.85
C ALA A 28 -13.27 7.08 6.07
N GLY A 29 -13.91 6.42 7.04
CA GLY A 29 -14.49 7.08 8.20
C GLY A 29 -13.53 7.38 9.34
N ALA A 30 -12.46 6.60 9.51
CA ALA A 30 -11.62 6.67 10.70
C ALA A 30 -10.51 7.76 10.64
N LEU A 31 -10.21 8.29 9.46
CA LEU A 31 -9.10 9.24 9.24
C LEU A 31 -9.56 10.62 8.77
N SER A 32 -10.87 10.90 8.80
CA SER A 32 -11.43 12.18 8.38
C SER A 32 -11.20 13.25 9.46
N SER A 33 -10.56 14.32 9.07
CA SER A 33 -10.76 15.72 9.49
C SER A 33 -9.81 16.44 10.44
N ALA A 34 -8.78 15.88 11.08
CA ALA A 34 -8.04 16.67 12.07
C ALA A 34 -6.51 16.77 11.91
N ALA A 35 -5.90 16.11 10.92
CA ALA A 35 -4.48 16.28 10.70
C ALA A 35 -4.23 17.41 9.67
N PRO A 36 -3.29 18.35 9.93
CA PRO A 36 -2.87 19.32 8.91
C PRO A 36 -2.48 18.62 7.63
N ALA A 37 -2.82 19.22 6.47
CA ALA A 37 -2.50 18.62 5.18
C ALA A 37 -0.99 18.33 5.11
N ILE A 38 -0.65 17.07 4.87
CA ILE A 38 0.73 16.64 4.67
C ILE A 38 1.14 17.17 3.30
N GLN A 39 2.05 18.13 3.31
CA GLN A 39 2.54 18.79 2.09
C GLN A 39 3.96 18.30 1.81
N TRP A 40 4.11 17.67 0.64
CA TRP A 40 5.41 17.36 0.11
C TRP A 40 5.73 18.33 -1.04
N TYR A 41 6.79 19.12 -0.90
CA TYR A 41 7.24 20.06 -1.95
C TYR A 41 8.29 19.39 -2.85
N PRO A 42 7.96 19.14 -4.10
CA PRO A 42 8.80 18.37 -5.01
C PRO A 42 9.54 19.25 -6.01
N GLY A 43 10.37 20.16 -5.57
CA GLY A 43 11.22 20.94 -6.49
C GLY A 43 12.10 20.12 -7.44
N HIS A 44 12.17 18.79 -7.21
CA HIS A 44 13.02 17.88 -7.99
C HIS A 44 12.26 16.81 -8.78
N ILE A 45 10.91 16.75 -8.73
CA ILE A 45 10.14 15.61 -9.27
C ILE A 45 10.17 15.60 -10.81
N ALA A 46 9.95 16.71 -11.49
CA ALA A 46 10.00 16.73 -12.95
C ALA A 46 11.37 16.27 -13.50
N LYS A 47 12.45 16.62 -12.79
CA LYS A 47 13.80 16.15 -13.12
C LYS A 47 13.96 14.65 -12.85
N ALA A 48 13.37 14.15 -11.77
CA ALA A 48 13.40 12.73 -11.42
C ALA A 48 12.56 11.89 -12.40
N GLU A 49 11.38 12.35 -12.81
CA GLU A 49 10.54 11.67 -13.82
C GLU A 49 11.25 11.60 -15.18
N LYS A 50 11.88 12.68 -15.64
CA LYS A 50 12.66 12.69 -16.89
C LYS A 50 13.82 11.70 -16.82
N ALA A 51 14.61 11.75 -15.74
CA ALA A 51 15.72 10.83 -15.53
C ALA A 51 15.23 9.37 -15.45
N LEU A 52 14.05 9.13 -14.87
CA LEU A 52 13.43 7.81 -14.83
C LEU A 52 13.09 7.29 -16.22
N ALA A 53 12.44 8.10 -17.08
CA ALA A 53 12.11 7.73 -18.46
C ALA A 53 13.35 7.34 -19.27
N GLU A 54 14.43 8.13 -19.15
CA GLU A 54 15.72 7.87 -19.81
C GLU A 54 16.34 6.53 -19.34
N ASN A 55 16.17 6.18 -18.09
CA ASN A 55 16.74 4.95 -17.53
C ASN A 55 15.87 3.72 -17.79
N LEU A 56 14.56 3.90 -17.87
CA LEU A 56 13.64 2.84 -18.30
C LEU A 56 14.00 2.35 -19.71
N ALA A 57 14.46 3.22 -20.61
CA ALA A 57 14.91 2.81 -21.95
C ALA A 57 16.15 1.89 -21.93
N LYS A 58 16.96 1.94 -20.87
CA LYS A 58 18.25 1.21 -20.76
C LYS A 58 18.13 -0.14 -20.09
N VAL A 59 16.95 -0.47 -19.52
CA VAL A 59 16.72 -1.68 -18.71
C VAL A 59 15.75 -2.64 -19.37
N ASP A 60 15.87 -3.90 -19.01
CA ASP A 60 15.08 -5.01 -19.53
C ASP A 60 13.92 -5.39 -18.61
N LEU A 61 14.04 -5.08 -17.32
CA LEU A 61 13.16 -5.47 -16.24
C LEU A 61 12.99 -4.33 -15.27
N VAL A 62 11.79 -4.18 -14.69
CA VAL A 62 11.53 -3.26 -13.58
C VAL A 62 11.20 -4.07 -12.33
N ILE A 63 11.84 -3.73 -11.22
CA ILE A 63 11.55 -4.26 -9.88
C ILE A 63 10.95 -3.13 -9.07
N GLU A 64 9.64 -3.18 -8.83
CA GLU A 64 8.93 -2.22 -7.98
C GLU A 64 8.98 -2.70 -6.54
N VAL A 65 9.51 -1.86 -5.64
CA VAL A 65 9.59 -2.15 -4.20
C VAL A 65 8.58 -1.30 -3.46
N ARG A 66 7.69 -1.96 -2.73
CA ARG A 66 6.69 -1.34 -1.86
C ARG A 66 6.90 -1.76 -0.40
N ASP A 67 6.38 -0.97 0.53
CA ASP A 67 6.34 -1.34 1.94
C ASP A 67 5.16 -2.29 2.21
N ALA A 68 5.43 -3.43 2.80
CA ALA A 68 4.41 -4.44 3.09
C ALA A 68 3.31 -3.97 4.06
N ARG A 69 3.60 -2.97 4.89
CA ARG A 69 2.63 -2.38 5.83
C ARG A 69 1.57 -1.53 5.14
N ILE A 70 1.93 -0.95 3.96
CA ILE A 70 1.14 0.01 3.19
C ILE A 70 1.32 -0.20 1.67
N PRO A 71 0.92 -1.37 1.13
CA PRO A 71 1.22 -1.74 -0.25
C PRO A 71 0.61 -0.83 -1.31
N LEU A 72 -0.55 -0.22 -1.03
CA LEU A 72 -1.20 0.70 -1.97
C LEU A 72 -0.62 2.11 -1.89
N ALA A 73 -0.42 2.63 -0.67
CA ALA A 73 0.15 3.97 -0.48
C ALA A 73 1.58 4.10 -1.05
N THR A 74 2.35 3.00 -1.09
CA THR A 74 3.69 2.96 -1.70
C THR A 74 3.69 2.52 -3.17
N GLY A 75 2.51 2.36 -3.79
CA GLY A 75 2.36 2.13 -5.23
C GLY A 75 2.35 3.46 -6.01
N HIS A 76 3.20 3.58 -7.03
CA HIS A 76 3.21 4.80 -7.84
C HIS A 76 2.11 4.74 -8.94
N PRO A 77 1.15 5.69 -8.99
CA PRO A 77 -0.01 5.59 -9.87
C PRO A 77 0.35 5.57 -11.37
N ARG A 78 1.43 6.22 -11.76
CA ARG A 78 1.88 6.27 -13.17
C ARG A 78 2.84 5.15 -13.55
N LEU A 79 3.20 4.26 -12.63
CA LEU A 79 4.26 3.28 -12.87
C LEU A 79 3.94 2.37 -14.06
N ARG A 80 2.73 1.83 -14.13
CA ARG A 80 2.31 0.96 -15.24
C ARG A 80 2.44 1.64 -16.60
N ARG A 81 2.11 2.94 -16.68
CA ARG A 81 2.29 3.71 -17.91
C ARG A 81 3.76 3.87 -18.28
N TRP A 82 4.65 4.05 -17.30
CA TRP A 82 6.07 4.23 -17.56
C TRP A 82 6.78 2.95 -18.00
N ILE A 83 6.45 1.81 -17.37
CA ILE A 83 7.09 0.52 -17.69
C ILE A 83 6.60 -0.08 -19.01
N GLY A 84 5.38 0.27 -19.45
CA GLY A 84 4.79 -0.26 -20.69
C GLY A 84 4.74 -1.78 -20.67
N THR A 85 5.31 -2.42 -21.72
CA THR A 85 5.32 -3.89 -21.90
C THR A 85 6.54 -4.59 -21.27
N LYS A 86 7.39 -3.87 -20.51
CA LYS A 86 8.54 -4.49 -19.87
C LYS A 86 8.12 -5.47 -18.78
N PRO A 87 8.85 -6.58 -18.60
CA PRO A 87 8.68 -7.44 -17.44
C PRO A 87 8.71 -6.63 -16.14
N HIS A 88 7.81 -6.94 -15.21
CA HIS A 88 7.64 -6.24 -13.96
C HIS A 88 7.56 -7.23 -12.80
N LEU A 89 8.38 -7.02 -11.76
CA LEU A 89 8.33 -7.77 -10.51
C LEU A 89 7.90 -6.83 -9.39
N LEU A 90 6.80 -7.16 -8.73
CA LEU A 90 6.32 -6.45 -7.55
C LEU A 90 6.94 -7.08 -6.30
N VAL A 91 7.65 -6.28 -5.51
CA VAL A 91 8.26 -6.68 -4.24
C VAL A 91 7.56 -6.00 -3.08
N LEU A 92 7.07 -6.78 -2.13
CA LEU A 92 6.58 -6.32 -0.84
C LEU A 92 7.67 -6.55 0.20
N ASN A 93 8.42 -5.50 0.51
CA ASN A 93 9.53 -5.53 1.45
C ASN A 93 9.03 -5.30 2.89
N ARG A 94 9.85 -5.64 3.90
CA ARG A 94 9.49 -5.60 5.33
C ARG A 94 8.38 -6.59 5.68
N ARG A 95 8.40 -7.76 5.06
CA ARG A 95 7.44 -8.84 5.33
C ARG A 95 7.38 -9.26 6.80
N ASP A 96 8.47 -9.04 7.53
CA ASP A 96 8.60 -9.28 8.96
C ASP A 96 7.76 -8.35 9.83
N MET A 97 7.32 -7.22 9.27
CA MET A 97 6.56 -6.18 9.97
C MET A 97 5.04 -6.30 9.82
N VAL A 98 4.54 -7.33 9.13
CA VAL A 98 3.10 -7.55 8.93
C VAL A 98 2.70 -8.97 9.29
N SER A 99 1.46 -9.14 9.76
CA SER A 99 0.91 -10.43 10.18
C SER A 99 0.89 -11.45 9.03
N PRO A 100 0.92 -12.75 9.31
CA PRO A 100 0.74 -13.79 8.29
C PRO A 100 -0.59 -13.64 7.55
N ALA A 101 -1.67 -13.27 8.27
CA ALA A 101 -3.00 -13.09 7.70
C ALA A 101 -3.04 -11.91 6.71
N ALA A 102 -2.42 -10.76 7.06
CA ALA A 102 -2.29 -9.63 6.14
C ALA A 102 -1.53 -10.02 4.87
N ARG A 103 -0.42 -10.78 5.01
CA ARG A 103 0.34 -11.26 3.84
C ARG A 103 -0.51 -12.15 2.94
N GLN A 104 -1.27 -13.07 3.52
CA GLN A 104 -2.14 -13.96 2.76
C GLN A 104 -3.25 -13.18 2.03
N ALA A 105 -3.88 -12.23 2.71
CA ALA A 105 -4.91 -11.38 2.12
C ALA A 105 -4.36 -10.56 0.93
N TRP A 106 -3.20 -9.94 1.10
CA TRP A 106 -2.54 -9.18 0.02
C TRP A 106 -2.04 -10.07 -1.11
N ASP A 107 -1.54 -11.27 -0.82
CA ASP A 107 -1.10 -12.23 -1.85
C ASP A 107 -2.29 -12.64 -2.74
N ALA A 108 -3.43 -12.96 -2.13
CA ALA A 108 -4.65 -13.29 -2.84
C ALA A 108 -5.15 -12.10 -3.68
N TRP A 109 -5.15 -10.89 -3.11
CA TRP A 109 -5.60 -9.69 -3.81
C TRP A 109 -4.72 -9.35 -5.03
N PHE A 110 -3.38 -9.34 -4.87
CA PHE A 110 -2.50 -9.05 -5.99
C PHE A 110 -2.59 -10.11 -7.09
N ARG A 111 -2.75 -11.39 -6.73
CA ARG A 111 -2.96 -12.48 -7.69
C ARG A 111 -4.27 -12.31 -8.46
N SER A 112 -5.35 -11.88 -7.80
CA SER A 112 -6.61 -11.57 -8.49
C SER A 112 -6.48 -10.41 -9.49
N GLN A 113 -5.50 -9.52 -9.29
CA GLN A 113 -5.13 -8.45 -10.23
C GLN A 113 -4.09 -8.90 -11.28
N GLY A 114 -3.81 -10.20 -11.39
CA GLY A 114 -2.81 -10.75 -12.32
C GLY A 114 -1.37 -10.43 -11.94
N GLN A 115 -1.09 -10.07 -10.68
CA GLN A 115 0.25 -9.79 -10.17
C GLN A 115 0.66 -10.81 -9.10
N THR A 116 1.87 -11.34 -9.20
CA THR A 116 2.45 -12.20 -8.16
C THR A 116 3.43 -11.38 -7.33
N PRO A 117 3.13 -11.05 -6.06
CA PRO A 117 4.04 -10.29 -5.21
C PRO A 117 5.19 -11.17 -4.70
N TRP A 118 6.38 -10.60 -4.61
CA TRP A 118 7.58 -11.19 -4.00
C TRP A 118 7.78 -10.61 -2.61
N TRP A 119 7.54 -11.44 -1.61
CA TRP A 119 7.66 -11.04 -0.21
C TRP A 119 9.09 -11.11 0.26
N CYS A 120 9.68 -9.97 0.61
CA CYS A 120 11.06 -9.86 1.03
C CYS A 120 11.20 -9.23 2.42
N ASP A 121 12.24 -9.67 3.12
CA ASP A 121 12.82 -8.99 4.27
C ASP A 121 14.28 -8.68 3.93
N ALA A 122 14.55 -7.43 3.58
CA ALA A 122 15.91 -7.00 3.24
C ALA A 122 16.88 -7.10 4.44
N LYS A 123 16.37 -7.02 5.68
CA LYS A 123 17.17 -7.09 6.90
C LYS A 123 17.62 -8.53 7.19
N ALA A 124 16.70 -9.48 7.23
CA ALA A 124 17.01 -10.89 7.46
C ALA A 124 17.46 -11.62 6.18
N GLY A 125 17.07 -11.13 4.99
CA GLY A 125 17.40 -11.74 3.70
C GLY A 125 16.36 -12.76 3.22
N THR A 126 15.25 -12.89 3.93
CA THR A 126 14.16 -13.79 3.52
C THR A 126 13.54 -13.33 2.20
N GLY A 127 13.32 -14.26 1.26
CA GLY A 127 12.74 -13.97 -0.06
C GLY A 127 13.70 -13.36 -1.09
N VAL A 128 14.88 -12.88 -0.67
CA VAL A 128 15.80 -12.13 -1.54
C VAL A 128 16.42 -13.02 -2.62
N LYS A 129 16.79 -14.28 -2.29
CA LYS A 129 17.31 -15.24 -3.27
C LYS A 129 16.27 -15.60 -4.32
N GLN A 130 15.02 -15.79 -3.91
CA GLN A 130 13.90 -16.09 -4.80
C GLN A 130 13.64 -14.92 -5.75
N LEU A 131 13.68 -13.67 -5.25
CA LEU A 131 13.58 -12.47 -6.08
C LEU A 131 14.72 -12.40 -7.12
N GLN A 132 15.96 -12.67 -6.72
CA GLN A 132 17.10 -12.69 -7.64
C GLN A 132 16.87 -13.70 -8.77
N GLN A 133 16.45 -14.92 -8.43
CA GLN A 133 16.17 -15.96 -9.42
C GLN A 133 15.01 -15.57 -10.36
N ALA A 134 13.96 -14.91 -9.81
CA ALA A 134 12.88 -14.42 -10.63
C ALA A 134 13.34 -13.34 -11.61
N ALA A 135 14.21 -12.41 -11.18
CA ALA A 135 14.78 -11.38 -12.02
C ALA A 135 15.63 -11.98 -13.17
N ILE A 136 16.43 -13.00 -12.88
CA ILE A 136 17.22 -13.71 -13.91
C ILE A 136 16.29 -14.41 -14.91
N ARG A 137 15.30 -15.17 -14.42
CA ARG A 137 14.31 -15.86 -15.29
C ARG A 137 13.54 -14.89 -16.18
N ALA A 138 13.16 -13.72 -15.68
CA ALA A 138 12.49 -12.68 -16.47
C ALA A 138 13.34 -12.21 -17.67
N GLY A 139 14.67 -12.35 -17.60
CA GLY A 139 15.59 -12.02 -18.68
C GLY A 139 15.90 -13.17 -19.66
N GLU A 140 15.44 -14.38 -19.37
CA GLU A 140 15.74 -15.56 -20.23
C GLU A 140 15.18 -15.41 -21.65
N ALA A 141 13.97 -14.89 -21.80
CA ALA A 141 13.35 -14.61 -23.08
C ALA A 141 14.16 -13.59 -23.91
N LEU A 142 14.74 -12.57 -23.24
CA LEU A 142 15.62 -11.61 -23.87
C LEU A 142 16.88 -12.30 -24.39
N ASN A 143 17.54 -13.09 -23.56
CA ASN A 143 18.76 -13.79 -23.94
C ASN A 143 18.52 -14.90 -24.98
N ALA A 144 17.35 -15.54 -24.99
CA ALA A 144 16.95 -16.44 -26.05
C ALA A 144 16.83 -15.72 -27.40
N ARG A 145 16.15 -14.56 -27.45
CA ARG A 145 16.07 -13.72 -28.67
C ARG A 145 17.45 -13.23 -29.14
N ARG A 146 18.37 -12.91 -28.21
CA ARG A 146 19.75 -12.55 -28.56
C ARG A 146 20.49 -13.70 -29.22
N ARG A 147 20.44 -14.89 -28.62
CA ARG A 147 21.04 -16.10 -29.18
C ARG A 147 20.49 -16.41 -30.59
N GLY A 148 19.17 -16.31 -30.79
CA GLY A 148 18.55 -16.47 -32.10
C GLY A 148 19.02 -15.49 -33.19
N ARG A 149 19.61 -14.35 -32.76
CA ARG A 149 20.22 -13.35 -33.67
C ARG A 149 21.75 -13.46 -33.73
N GLY A 150 22.35 -14.56 -33.26
CA GLY A 150 23.82 -14.75 -33.22
C GLY A 150 24.56 -13.86 -32.19
N MET A 151 23.85 -13.15 -31.29
CA MET A 151 24.45 -12.31 -30.28
C MET A 151 24.73 -13.08 -28.98
N LYS A 152 25.84 -12.74 -28.30
CA LYS A 152 26.15 -13.33 -26.99
C LYS A 152 25.09 -12.92 -25.94
N PRO A 153 24.74 -13.83 -25.00
CA PRO A 153 23.96 -13.46 -23.83
C PRO A 153 24.65 -12.36 -23.02
N ARG A 154 23.87 -11.56 -22.30
CA ARG A 154 24.37 -10.53 -21.39
C ARG A 154 23.59 -10.54 -20.09
N PRO A 155 24.12 -9.95 -19.00
CA PRO A 155 23.35 -9.74 -17.78
C PRO A 155 22.02 -9.03 -18.06
N VAL A 156 20.98 -9.46 -17.35
CA VAL A 156 19.68 -8.78 -17.33
C VAL A 156 19.87 -7.43 -16.63
N ARG A 157 19.42 -6.37 -17.24
CA ARG A 157 19.46 -5.04 -16.66
C ARG A 157 18.13 -4.75 -15.97
N ALA A 158 18.12 -4.68 -14.66
CA ALA A 158 16.93 -4.40 -13.89
C ALA A 158 17.01 -3.02 -13.21
N LEU A 159 15.94 -2.25 -13.31
CA LEU A 159 15.78 -0.98 -12.60
C LEU A 159 14.97 -1.22 -11.33
N MET A 160 15.53 -0.83 -10.17
CA MET A 160 14.82 -0.89 -8.89
C MET A 160 14.15 0.44 -8.60
N LEU A 161 12.82 0.41 -8.54
CA LEU A 161 11.95 1.57 -8.32
C LEU A 161 11.14 1.42 -7.04
N GLY A 162 10.66 2.53 -6.51
CA GLY A 162 9.75 2.58 -5.37
C GLY A 162 9.87 3.90 -4.62
N PHE A 163 8.99 4.09 -3.67
CA PHE A 163 8.99 5.27 -2.80
C PHE A 163 10.32 5.40 -2.03
N PRO A 164 10.63 6.59 -1.49
CA PRO A 164 11.72 6.72 -0.53
C PRO A 164 11.53 5.74 0.64
N ASN A 165 12.59 5.35 1.29
CA ASN A 165 12.64 4.54 2.52
C ASN A 165 11.95 3.16 2.51
N VAL A 166 11.28 2.72 1.43
CA VAL A 166 10.69 1.36 1.33
C VAL A 166 11.73 0.22 1.37
N GLY A 167 13.03 0.58 1.39
CA GLY A 167 14.12 -0.37 1.58
C GLY A 167 14.82 -0.83 0.30
N LYS A 168 14.73 -0.08 -0.82
CA LYS A 168 15.43 -0.40 -2.08
C LYS A 168 16.93 -0.65 -1.88
N SER A 169 17.64 0.32 -1.30
CA SER A 169 19.09 0.23 -1.09
C SER A 169 19.46 -0.90 -0.13
N ALA A 170 18.63 -1.19 0.88
CA ALA A 170 18.82 -2.32 1.76
C ALA A 170 18.68 -3.66 1.00
N LEU A 171 17.70 -3.75 0.10
CA LEU A 171 17.49 -4.91 -0.74
C LEU A 171 18.67 -5.13 -1.70
N ILE A 172 19.17 -4.06 -2.33
CA ILE A 172 20.35 -4.13 -3.21
C ILE A 172 21.58 -4.60 -2.44
N ASN A 173 21.87 -4.01 -1.27
CA ASN A 173 22.98 -4.42 -0.43
C ASN A 173 22.86 -5.90 -0.02
N ARG A 174 21.65 -6.37 0.26
CA ARG A 174 21.42 -7.77 0.60
C ARG A 174 21.62 -8.71 -0.59
N LEU A 175 21.20 -8.30 -1.78
CA LEU A 175 21.41 -9.05 -3.02
C LEU A 175 22.91 -9.18 -3.35
N VAL A 176 23.69 -8.12 -3.14
CA VAL A 176 25.14 -8.13 -3.37
C VAL A 176 25.92 -8.78 -2.25
N ARG A 177 25.28 -9.03 -1.09
CA ARG A 177 25.92 -9.49 0.16
C ARG A 177 27.03 -8.57 0.69
N GLN A 178 27.04 -7.31 0.26
CA GLN A 178 28.00 -6.28 0.65
C GLN A 178 27.30 -4.92 0.75
N LYS A 179 27.87 -4.01 1.55
CA LYS A 179 27.40 -2.63 1.59
C LYS A 179 27.97 -1.83 0.42
N VAL A 180 27.31 -1.86 -0.72
CA VAL A 180 27.72 -1.14 -1.94
C VAL A 180 26.97 0.14 -2.20
N VAL A 181 25.79 0.32 -1.57
CA VAL A 181 24.99 1.54 -1.64
C VAL A 181 24.65 2.03 -0.24
N GLU A 182 24.55 3.35 -0.07
CA GLU A 182 24.13 3.91 1.21
C GLU A 182 22.66 3.59 1.48
N SER A 183 22.41 3.05 2.66
CA SER A 183 21.05 2.76 3.15
C SER A 183 20.89 3.44 4.49
N ALA A 184 20.04 4.44 4.57
CA ALA A 184 19.70 5.13 5.79
C ALA A 184 18.18 5.42 5.83
N ARG A 185 17.64 5.63 7.04
CA ARG A 185 16.23 6.02 7.24
C ARG A 185 15.92 7.45 6.80
N LYS A 186 16.89 8.19 6.26
CA LYS A 186 16.70 9.57 5.84
C LYS A 186 16.24 9.63 4.39
N ALA A 187 15.11 10.27 4.13
CA ALA A 187 14.59 10.45 2.78
C ALA A 187 15.63 11.17 1.89
N GLY A 188 15.80 10.70 0.65
CA GLY A 188 16.71 11.32 -0.34
C GLY A 188 18.19 10.92 -0.22
N VAL A 189 18.53 9.81 0.45
CA VAL A 189 19.92 9.32 0.57
C VAL A 189 20.50 8.90 -0.78
N THR A 190 19.71 8.20 -1.61
CA THR A 190 20.13 7.86 -2.99
C THR A 190 19.91 9.08 -3.89
N ARG A 191 20.97 9.83 -4.14
CA ARG A 191 20.93 11.07 -4.95
C ARG A 191 21.29 10.87 -6.42
N SER A 192 21.93 9.76 -6.77
CA SER A 192 22.39 9.45 -8.12
C SER A 192 22.08 8.01 -8.50
N LEU A 193 21.88 7.79 -9.78
CA LEU A 193 21.72 6.47 -10.37
C LEU A 193 23.07 5.73 -10.34
N ARG A 194 23.05 4.48 -9.89
CA ARG A 194 24.24 3.65 -9.81
C ARG A 194 23.96 2.24 -10.31
N TRP A 195 24.82 1.76 -11.22
CA TRP A 195 24.83 0.35 -11.61
C TRP A 195 25.54 -0.50 -10.57
N VAL A 196 24.90 -1.60 -10.19
CA VAL A 196 25.43 -2.59 -9.26
C VAL A 196 25.38 -3.96 -9.93
N ARG A 197 26.53 -4.56 -10.15
CA ARG A 197 26.63 -5.89 -10.79
C ARG A 197 26.41 -7.00 -9.79
N LEU A 198 25.54 -7.95 -10.13
CA LEU A 198 25.20 -9.14 -9.35
C LEU A 198 25.62 -10.41 -10.11
N GLY A 199 26.89 -10.77 -9.98
CA GLY A 199 27.46 -11.88 -10.72
C GLY A 199 27.55 -11.60 -12.23
N GLN A 200 27.28 -12.62 -13.04
CA GLN A 200 27.32 -12.52 -14.50
C GLN A 200 25.94 -12.40 -15.14
N ASP A 201 24.86 -12.53 -14.35
CA ASP A 201 23.51 -12.70 -14.87
C ASP A 201 22.60 -11.51 -14.65
N LEU A 202 22.92 -10.61 -13.71
CA LEU A 202 22.04 -9.51 -13.33
C LEU A 202 22.83 -8.23 -13.02
N ASP A 203 22.49 -7.14 -13.70
CA ASP A 203 22.92 -5.78 -13.38
C ASP A 203 21.72 -5.01 -12.83
N LEU A 204 21.86 -4.44 -11.62
CA LEU A 204 20.83 -3.60 -10.99
C LEU A 204 21.18 -2.13 -11.12
N LEU A 205 20.20 -1.33 -11.50
CA LEU A 205 20.27 0.13 -11.45
C LEU A 205 19.48 0.61 -10.22
N ASP A 206 20.19 1.17 -9.24
CA ASP A 206 19.57 1.82 -8.09
C ASP A 206 19.09 3.21 -8.49
N ALA A 207 17.77 3.42 -8.38
CA ALA A 207 17.16 4.72 -8.65
C ALA A 207 16.81 5.44 -7.33
N PRO A 208 16.92 6.79 -7.31
CA PRO A 208 16.33 7.58 -6.24
C PRO A 208 14.86 7.19 -6.00
N GLY A 209 14.38 7.34 -4.77
CA GLY A 209 12.96 7.16 -4.47
C GLY A 209 12.12 8.11 -5.32
N VAL A 210 11.10 7.57 -5.97
CA VAL A 210 10.19 8.35 -6.82
C VAL A 210 8.87 8.52 -6.10
N LEU A 211 8.52 9.76 -5.82
CA LEU A 211 7.23 10.16 -5.27
C LEU A 211 6.37 10.78 -6.39
N PRO A 212 5.05 10.63 -6.32
CA PRO A 212 4.18 11.39 -7.21
C PRO A 212 4.30 12.90 -6.94
N PRO A 213 4.04 13.76 -7.93
CA PRO A 213 4.18 15.22 -7.80
C PRO A 213 3.29 15.82 -6.70
N ARG A 214 2.20 15.18 -6.38
CA ARG A 214 1.27 15.56 -5.33
C ARG A 214 0.83 14.33 -4.57
N LEU A 215 0.67 14.48 -3.26
CA LEU A 215 0.04 13.51 -2.38
C LEU A 215 -1.42 13.91 -2.18
N ASP A 216 -2.22 13.83 -3.26
CA ASP A 216 -3.63 14.24 -3.24
C ASP A 216 -4.45 13.37 -2.27
N ASN A 217 -4.06 12.11 -2.11
CA ASN A 217 -4.65 11.21 -1.12
C ASN A 217 -4.00 11.42 0.26
N GLN A 218 -4.62 12.23 1.10
CA GLN A 218 -4.12 12.53 2.46
C GLN A 218 -4.08 11.30 3.38
N GLN A 219 -4.93 10.31 3.16
CA GLN A 219 -4.87 9.04 3.90
C GLN A 219 -3.60 8.23 3.52
N ALA A 220 -3.26 8.19 2.23
CA ALA A 220 -2.00 7.59 1.79
C ALA A 220 -0.80 8.38 2.33
N ALA A 221 -0.85 9.72 2.30
CA ALA A 221 0.18 10.59 2.85
C ALA A 221 0.42 10.33 4.35
N LEU A 222 -0.66 10.19 5.13
CA LEU A 222 -0.58 9.85 6.55
C LEU A 222 0.09 8.48 6.77
N ARG A 223 -0.27 7.45 6.00
CA ARG A 223 0.36 6.12 6.10
C ARG A 223 1.85 6.17 5.74
N LEU A 224 2.22 6.96 4.73
CA LEU A 224 3.63 7.20 4.38
C LEU A 224 4.39 7.88 5.53
N ALA A 225 3.78 8.87 6.19
CA ALA A 225 4.34 9.52 7.37
C ALA A 225 4.50 8.53 8.53
N LEU A 226 3.50 7.72 8.83
CA LEU A 226 3.54 6.67 9.85
C LEU A 226 4.69 5.69 9.60
N CYS A 227 4.90 5.28 8.36
CA CYS A 227 5.95 4.34 7.98
C CYS A 227 7.34 4.96 7.83
N ASP A 228 7.50 6.29 8.00
CA ASP A 228 8.74 7.04 7.76
C ASP A 228 9.20 6.97 6.28
N ASP A 229 8.24 6.82 5.36
CA ASP A 229 8.52 6.77 3.91
C ASP A 229 8.54 8.17 3.28
N ILE A 230 8.16 9.20 4.05
CA ILE A 230 8.34 10.63 3.75
C ILE A 230 9.07 11.31 4.92
N GLY A 231 9.80 12.40 4.62
CA GLY A 231 10.60 13.10 5.63
C GLY A 231 9.76 13.78 6.72
N GLN A 232 10.25 13.80 7.94
CA GLN A 232 9.56 14.39 9.11
C GLN A 232 9.24 15.88 8.94
N ALA A 233 9.97 16.61 8.10
CA ALA A 233 9.68 18.00 7.80
C ALA A 233 8.36 18.22 7.02
N ALA A 234 7.76 17.13 6.52
CA ALA A 234 6.54 17.18 5.72
C ALA A 234 5.25 17.12 6.55
N TYR A 235 5.33 16.86 7.86
CA TYR A 235 4.15 16.63 8.70
C TYR A 235 4.37 17.05 10.16
N ASP A 236 3.27 17.29 10.85
CA ASP A 236 3.25 17.46 12.31
C ASP A 236 3.28 16.10 13.02
N THR A 237 4.24 15.89 13.90
CA THR A 237 4.48 14.61 14.56
C THR A 237 3.36 14.23 15.54
N GLU A 238 2.81 15.20 16.27
CA GLU A 238 1.72 14.94 17.22
C GLU A 238 0.44 14.59 16.46
N ALA A 239 0.11 15.35 15.40
CA ALA A 239 -1.06 15.08 14.58
C ALA A 239 -1.00 13.67 13.94
N VAL A 240 0.18 13.26 13.45
CA VAL A 240 0.38 11.91 12.89
C VAL A 240 0.25 10.83 13.96
N ALA A 241 0.77 11.07 15.19
CA ALA A 241 0.62 10.11 16.28
C ALA A 241 -0.83 9.97 16.76
N LEU A 242 -1.57 11.09 16.84
CA LEU A 242 -3.01 11.07 17.15
C LEU A 242 -3.81 10.29 16.13
N ALA A 243 -3.54 10.52 14.84
CA ALA A 243 -4.15 9.75 13.76
C ALA A 243 -3.79 8.26 13.81
N PHE A 244 -2.55 7.92 14.22
CA PHE A 244 -2.13 6.54 14.42
C PHE A 244 -2.90 5.86 15.56
N VAL A 245 -3.07 6.52 16.70
CA VAL A 245 -3.85 5.99 17.83
C VAL A 245 -5.29 5.66 17.40
N ARG A 246 -5.93 6.57 16.66
CA ARG A 246 -7.28 6.33 16.09
C ARG A 246 -7.29 5.19 15.09
N LEU A 247 -6.27 5.12 14.24
CA LEU A 247 -6.14 4.04 13.24
C LEU A 247 -5.97 2.68 13.91
N LEU A 248 -5.19 2.58 14.99
CA LEU A 248 -5.04 1.34 15.74
C LEU A 248 -6.38 0.84 16.29
N ALA A 249 -7.20 1.73 16.84
CA ALA A 249 -8.53 1.39 17.33
C ALA A 249 -9.45 0.87 16.20
N ALA A 250 -9.37 1.49 15.01
CA ALA A 250 -10.14 1.04 13.85
C ALA A 250 -9.64 -0.30 13.27
N LEU A 251 -8.35 -0.60 13.42
CA LEU A 251 -7.73 -1.84 12.94
C LEU A 251 -7.88 -3.00 13.91
N GLU A 252 -8.02 -2.74 15.21
CA GLU A 252 -8.11 -3.78 16.26
C GLU A 252 -9.19 -4.85 15.98
N PRO A 253 -10.41 -4.52 15.50
CA PRO A 253 -11.40 -5.52 15.16
C PRO A 253 -11.07 -6.37 13.92
N LEU A 254 -10.03 -6.00 13.17
CA LEU A 254 -9.63 -6.67 11.94
C LEU A 254 -8.44 -7.61 12.22
N ASP A 255 -8.70 -8.87 12.48
CA ASP A 255 -7.68 -9.88 12.81
C ASP A 255 -6.48 -9.86 11.85
N ALA A 256 -6.75 -9.67 10.56
CA ALA A 256 -5.70 -9.62 9.54
C ALA A 256 -4.74 -8.44 9.73
N ALA A 257 -5.16 -7.33 10.35
CA ALA A 257 -4.29 -6.18 10.60
C ALA A 257 -3.17 -6.49 11.59
N GLY A 258 -3.35 -7.49 12.46
CA GLY A 258 -2.36 -7.89 13.44
C GLY A 258 -2.25 -6.92 14.64
N VAL A 259 -3.27 -6.12 14.87
CA VAL A 259 -3.38 -5.29 16.07
C VAL A 259 -3.91 -6.15 17.20
N GLU A 260 -3.09 -6.37 18.22
CA GLU A 260 -3.51 -7.17 19.35
C GLU A 260 -4.50 -6.40 20.26
N PRO A 261 -5.52 -7.08 20.83
CA PRO A 261 -6.50 -6.44 21.70
C PRO A 261 -5.84 -5.67 22.84
N ARG A 262 -6.34 -4.46 23.09
CA ARG A 262 -5.83 -3.55 24.15
C ARG A 262 -4.32 -3.27 24.03
N LEU A 263 -3.78 -3.20 22.80
CA LEU A 263 -2.36 -3.01 22.52
C LEU A 263 -1.76 -1.79 23.24
N LEU A 264 -2.42 -0.65 23.16
CA LEU A 264 -1.95 0.59 23.78
C LEU A 264 -1.92 0.51 25.31
N GLU A 265 -2.91 -0.13 25.90
CA GLU A 265 -2.96 -0.35 27.34
C GLU A 265 -1.84 -1.30 27.81
N ARG A 266 -1.63 -2.41 27.11
CA ARG A 266 -0.54 -3.34 27.43
C ARG A 266 0.84 -2.70 27.29
N ARG A 267 1.03 -1.87 26.27
CA ARG A 267 2.34 -1.25 25.98
C ARG A 267 2.64 -0.05 26.87
N TYR A 268 1.63 0.80 27.12
CA TYR A 268 1.82 2.10 27.80
C TYR A 268 1.07 2.19 29.14
N GLY A 269 0.29 1.17 29.49
CA GLY A 269 -0.50 1.13 30.74
C GLY A 269 -1.68 2.11 30.75
N MET A 270 -2.13 2.55 29.54
CA MET A 270 -3.21 3.51 29.37
C MET A 270 -4.24 2.95 28.38
N PRO A 271 -5.48 2.69 28.84
CA PRO A 271 -6.55 2.26 27.94
C PRO A 271 -6.96 3.41 27.02
N LEU A 272 -7.37 3.06 25.81
CA LEU A 272 -7.98 4.02 24.91
C LEU A 272 -9.48 4.04 25.20
N THR A 273 -9.95 5.10 25.86
CA THR A 273 -11.35 5.26 26.22
C THR A 273 -12.15 5.90 25.09
N PRO A 274 -13.41 5.47 24.85
CA PRO A 274 -14.30 6.20 23.96
C PRO A 274 -14.54 7.63 24.47
N LEU A 275 -14.84 8.57 23.58
CA LEU A 275 -15.32 9.90 23.98
C LEU A 275 -16.66 9.75 24.71
N PRO A 276 -16.89 10.43 25.85
CA PRO A 276 -18.19 10.43 26.51
C PRO A 276 -19.27 11.01 25.58
N ASP A 277 -20.46 10.39 25.63
CA ASP A 277 -21.61 10.78 24.82
C ASP A 277 -21.85 12.30 24.85
N GLY A 278 -21.90 12.92 23.68
CA GLY A 278 -22.32 14.32 23.48
C GLY A 278 -21.24 15.34 23.16
N ILE A 279 -19.94 15.06 23.29
CA ILE A 279 -18.87 16.04 23.00
C ILE A 279 -18.38 15.94 21.52
N GLY A 280 -18.44 14.77 20.92
CA GLY A 280 -17.94 14.53 19.56
C GLY A 280 -18.75 15.22 18.45
N ALA A 281 -20.07 15.42 18.64
CA ALA A 281 -20.94 16.06 17.65
C ALA A 281 -20.82 17.59 17.66
N ALA A 282 -20.49 18.19 18.79
CA ALA A 282 -20.39 19.65 18.92
C ALA A 282 -19.05 20.21 18.42
N ALA A 283 -17.97 19.46 18.56
CA ALA A 283 -16.63 19.91 18.13
C ALA A 283 -16.49 19.90 16.59
N VAL A 284 -17.22 19.02 15.88
CA VAL A 284 -17.24 18.97 14.41
C VAL A 284 -18.11 20.09 13.80
N ALA A 285 -19.09 20.61 14.55
CA ALA A 285 -19.99 21.67 14.10
C ALA A 285 -19.41 23.09 14.23
N ALA A 286 -18.38 23.29 15.00
CA ALA A 286 -17.84 24.63 15.30
C ALA A 286 -16.84 25.18 14.26
N GLU A 287 -16.33 24.35 13.34
CA GLU A 287 -15.32 24.77 12.36
C GLU A 287 -15.80 24.88 10.90
N GLY A 288 -17.08 24.80 10.61
CA GLY A 288 -17.61 24.90 9.25
C GLY A 288 -18.96 25.58 9.21
N GLY A 289 -18.97 26.91 9.09
CA GLY A 289 -20.19 27.72 9.03
C GLY A 289 -21.07 27.43 7.80
N LEU A 290 -22.18 26.72 8.02
CA LEU A 290 -23.45 26.86 7.28
C LEU A 290 -24.56 26.20 8.13
N PRO A 291 -25.71 26.84 8.34
CA PRO A 291 -26.78 26.29 9.17
C PRO A 291 -27.42 25.06 8.52
N PRO A 292 -27.79 24.05 9.29
CA PRO A 292 -28.39 22.84 8.78
C PRO A 292 -29.81 23.15 8.22
N ARG A 293 -30.08 22.75 6.96
CA ARG A 293 -31.42 22.70 6.42
C ARG A 293 -32.26 21.72 7.24
N GLN A 294 -33.38 22.19 7.76
CA GLN A 294 -34.38 21.37 8.45
C GLN A 294 -34.88 20.28 7.50
N SER A 295 -34.50 19.04 7.78
CA SER A 295 -35.07 17.85 7.15
C SER A 295 -36.18 17.28 8.02
N SER A 296 -37.30 16.97 7.38
CA SER A 296 -38.52 16.43 7.95
C SER A 296 -38.36 15.14 8.74
N PRO A 297 -39.16 14.86 9.78
CA PRO A 297 -39.02 13.71 10.64
C PRO A 297 -39.79 12.49 10.09
N LEU A 298 -39.29 11.86 9.03
CA LEU A 298 -39.80 10.57 8.60
C LEU A 298 -38.65 9.70 8.05
N MET A 299 -38.41 8.57 8.72
CA MET A 299 -37.44 7.51 8.47
C MET A 299 -36.16 7.56 9.35
N ARG A 300 -36.31 7.21 10.61
CA ARG A 300 -35.19 6.63 11.38
C ARG A 300 -35.05 5.16 10.95
N SER A 301 -34.20 4.89 9.97
CA SER A 301 -33.70 3.56 9.73
C SER A 301 -32.74 3.20 10.88
N HIS A 302 -32.91 2.03 11.49
CA HIS A 302 -31.97 1.47 12.47
C HIS A 302 -30.69 1.06 11.73
N ALA A 303 -29.82 2.01 11.44
CA ALA A 303 -28.43 1.71 11.16
C ALA A 303 -27.74 1.43 12.53
N PRO A 304 -26.93 0.37 12.65
CA PRO A 304 -26.19 0.14 13.88
C PRO A 304 -25.34 1.40 14.19
N ALA A 305 -25.40 1.85 15.44
CA ALA A 305 -24.63 3.00 15.90
C ALA A 305 -23.14 2.73 15.60
N MET A 306 -22.51 3.63 14.83
CA MET A 306 -21.06 3.56 14.61
C MET A 306 -20.39 3.69 15.98
N PRO A 307 -19.39 2.84 16.31
CA PRO A 307 -18.66 2.97 17.56
C PRO A 307 -18.06 4.37 17.67
N GLU A 308 -18.21 4.98 18.84
CA GLU A 308 -17.71 6.32 19.11
C GLU A 308 -16.20 6.41 18.88
N ALA A 309 -15.75 7.50 18.25
CA ALA A 309 -14.33 7.70 17.97
C ALA A 309 -13.55 7.83 19.29
N PRO A 310 -12.43 7.11 19.47
CA PRO A 310 -11.64 7.17 20.70
C PRO A 310 -10.99 8.53 20.90
N ASP A 311 -10.91 8.99 22.16
CA ASP A 311 -10.21 10.23 22.50
C ASP A 311 -8.69 10.04 22.47
N ALA A 312 -8.12 10.18 21.29
CA ALA A 312 -6.68 10.07 21.10
C ALA A 312 -5.89 11.20 21.76
N HIS A 313 -6.47 12.40 21.92
CA HIS A 313 -5.81 13.54 22.58
C HIS A 313 -5.69 13.29 24.08
N ALA A 314 -6.77 12.91 24.74
CA ALA A 314 -6.74 12.56 26.16
C ALA A 314 -5.78 11.39 26.41
N TRP A 315 -5.79 10.38 25.54
CA TRP A 315 -4.85 9.27 25.63
C TRP A 315 -3.39 9.73 25.51
N LEU A 316 -3.05 10.56 24.50
CA LEU A 316 -1.68 11.04 24.30
C LEU A 316 -1.20 11.89 25.47
N ALA A 317 -2.06 12.77 26.01
CA ALA A 317 -1.75 13.60 27.17
C ALA A 317 -1.50 12.76 28.44
N ALA A 318 -2.36 11.77 28.70
CA ALA A 318 -2.21 10.87 29.84
C ALA A 318 -0.96 9.98 29.71
N ALA A 319 -0.67 9.46 28.52
CA ALA A 319 0.54 8.70 28.24
C ALA A 319 1.80 9.57 28.38
N ALA A 320 1.74 10.83 27.93
CA ALA A 320 2.83 11.80 28.10
C ALA A 320 3.11 12.10 29.59
N ALA A 321 2.08 12.33 30.37
CA ALA A 321 2.22 12.54 31.83
C ALA A 321 2.94 11.37 32.50
N ARG A 322 2.63 10.14 32.08
CA ARG A 322 3.21 8.93 32.67
C ARG A 322 4.63 8.61 32.19
N HIS A 323 4.96 8.87 30.93
CA HIS A 323 6.17 8.36 30.29
C HIS A 323 7.19 9.42 29.88
N THR A 324 6.77 10.67 29.69
CA THR A 324 7.61 11.75 29.17
C THR A 324 7.47 13.06 29.96
N SER A 325 7.08 12.98 31.25
CA SER A 325 6.92 14.13 32.14
C SER A 325 6.00 15.23 31.58
N GLY A 326 4.94 14.81 30.85
CA GLY A 326 3.96 15.71 30.23
C GLY A 326 4.34 16.21 28.82
N ASP A 327 5.50 15.87 28.29
CA ASP A 327 5.91 16.23 26.92
C ASP A 327 5.19 15.34 25.89
N THR A 328 4.14 15.89 25.28
CA THR A 328 3.29 15.21 24.27
C THR A 328 4.03 14.95 22.98
N LEU A 329 4.89 15.87 22.53
CA LEU A 329 5.69 15.69 21.32
C LEU A 329 6.67 14.51 21.47
N ARG A 330 7.34 14.44 22.61
CA ARG A 330 8.24 13.33 22.93
C ARG A 330 7.49 11.99 23.02
N MET A 331 6.28 12.01 23.58
CA MET A 331 5.43 10.82 23.63
C MET A 331 4.97 10.41 22.23
N ALA A 332 4.55 11.35 21.38
CA ALA A 332 4.20 11.12 19.99
C ALA A 332 5.36 10.47 19.20
N GLN A 333 6.56 11.02 19.33
CA GLN A 333 7.77 10.44 18.71
C GLN A 333 8.00 9.01 19.19
N ARG A 334 7.85 8.74 20.49
CA ARG A 334 8.01 7.40 21.06
C ARG A 334 7.01 6.40 20.48
N VAL A 335 5.75 6.76 20.39
CA VAL A 335 4.69 5.89 19.84
C VAL A 335 4.99 5.54 18.37
N LEU A 336 5.36 6.54 17.56
CA LEU A 336 5.71 6.33 16.16
C LEU A 336 6.97 5.46 16.01
N ASP A 337 7.98 5.69 16.85
CA ASP A 337 9.21 4.90 16.82
C ASP A 337 8.98 3.44 17.27
N ASP A 338 8.14 3.23 18.28
CA ASP A 338 7.76 1.88 18.71
C ASP A 338 7.09 1.11 17.57
N PHE A 339 6.19 1.73 16.81
CA PHE A 339 5.60 1.14 15.60
C PHE A 339 6.65 0.86 14.52
N ARG A 340 7.49 1.84 14.19
CA ARG A 340 8.52 1.73 13.14
C ARG A 340 9.58 0.68 13.45
N ARG A 341 9.74 0.32 14.71
CA ARG A 341 10.64 -0.74 15.21
C ARG A 341 9.95 -2.07 15.45
N SER A 342 8.66 -2.18 15.13
CA SER A 342 7.82 -3.36 15.42
C SER A 342 7.73 -3.73 16.90
N LEU A 343 7.92 -2.77 17.80
CA LEU A 343 7.75 -2.98 19.25
C LEU A 343 6.25 -3.03 19.63
N LEU A 344 5.37 -2.65 18.72
CA LEU A 344 3.92 -2.79 18.83
C LEU A 344 3.39 -4.06 18.15
N GLY A 345 4.28 -4.92 17.64
CA GLY A 345 3.89 -6.13 16.89
C GLY A 345 3.96 -5.96 15.38
N THR A 346 3.38 -6.92 14.66
CA THR A 346 3.38 -6.99 13.19
C THR A 346 2.08 -6.41 12.64
N ILE A 347 2.04 -5.09 12.43
CA ILE A 347 0.82 -4.35 12.11
C ILE A 347 0.81 -3.93 10.64
N ALA A 348 -0.24 -4.34 9.90
CA ALA A 348 -0.56 -3.85 8.57
C ALA A 348 -1.49 -2.63 8.71
N LEU A 349 -1.08 -1.47 8.17
CA LEU A 349 -1.90 -0.25 8.17
C LEU A 349 -2.86 -0.18 6.98
N GLU A 350 -2.71 -1.11 6.04
CA GLU A 350 -3.61 -1.33 4.92
C GLU A 350 -3.97 -2.81 4.82
N LEU A 351 -5.24 -3.06 4.55
CA LEU A 351 -5.73 -4.38 4.15
C LEU A 351 -6.44 -4.25 2.80
N PRO A 352 -6.39 -5.27 1.94
CA PRO A 352 -7.17 -5.26 0.72
C PRO A 352 -8.66 -5.29 1.06
N ALA A 353 -9.50 -4.69 0.21
CA ALA A 353 -10.93 -4.93 0.30
C ALA A 353 -11.19 -6.43 0.23
N ALA A 354 -12.07 -6.92 1.10
CA ALA A 354 -12.53 -8.30 0.98
C ALA A 354 -12.98 -8.54 -0.47
N PRO A 355 -12.60 -9.65 -1.11
CA PRO A 355 -13.16 -9.98 -2.40
C PRO A 355 -14.68 -9.88 -2.22
N ALA A 356 -15.35 -9.12 -3.11
CA ALA A 356 -16.79 -9.08 -3.11
C ALA A 356 -17.22 -10.56 -3.07
N SER A 357 -17.81 -10.99 -1.97
CA SER A 357 -18.38 -12.32 -1.91
C SER A 357 -19.24 -12.39 -3.15
N VAL A 358 -19.00 -13.38 -4.00
CA VAL A 358 -19.89 -13.70 -5.10
C VAL A 358 -21.23 -13.83 -4.44
N ALA A 359 -21.99 -12.74 -4.44
CA ALA A 359 -23.33 -12.76 -3.92
C ALA A 359 -24.01 -13.82 -4.79
N HIS A 360 -24.24 -14.98 -4.22
CA HIS A 360 -25.02 -16.04 -4.83
C HIS A 360 -26.32 -15.36 -5.26
N ARG A 361 -26.41 -15.07 -6.57
CA ARG A 361 -27.66 -14.51 -7.11
C ARG A 361 -28.73 -15.51 -6.76
N PRO A 362 -29.88 -15.10 -6.20
CA PRO A 362 -30.94 -16.04 -5.82
C PRO A 362 -31.43 -16.95 -6.96
N GLY A 363 -30.97 -16.73 -8.19
CA GLY A 363 -31.23 -17.59 -9.35
C GLY A 363 -30.27 -18.77 -9.58
N ASP A 364 -29.08 -18.78 -8.94
CA ASP A 364 -28.11 -19.87 -9.20
C ASP A 364 -28.47 -21.14 -8.45
N GLN A 365 -29.14 -21.06 -7.31
CA GLN A 365 -29.64 -22.26 -6.59
C GLN A 365 -30.76 -22.97 -7.38
N HIS A 366 -31.55 -22.26 -8.16
CA HIS A 366 -32.59 -22.88 -9.01
C HIS A 366 -31.97 -23.60 -10.24
N ARG A 367 -30.88 -23.09 -10.77
CA ARG A 367 -30.16 -23.75 -11.89
C ARG A 367 -29.44 -25.01 -11.42
N GLU A 368 -28.71 -24.97 -10.30
CA GLU A 368 -28.06 -26.18 -9.78
C GLU A 368 -29.04 -27.28 -9.37
N LEU A 369 -30.23 -26.92 -8.90
CA LEU A 369 -31.28 -27.90 -8.58
C LEU A 369 -31.92 -28.46 -9.86
N GLN A 370 -32.10 -27.67 -10.90
CA GLN A 370 -32.58 -28.15 -12.20
C GLN A 370 -31.57 -29.05 -12.89
N ASP A 371 -30.30 -28.70 -12.93
CA ASP A 371 -29.24 -29.53 -13.52
C ASP A 371 -29.06 -30.86 -12.76
N ARG A 372 -29.25 -30.89 -11.43
CA ARG A 372 -29.26 -32.13 -10.66
C ARG A 372 -30.50 -33.02 -10.92
N GLN A 373 -31.65 -32.39 -11.16
CA GLN A 373 -32.88 -33.16 -11.50
C GLN A 373 -32.78 -33.73 -12.91
N GLU A 374 -32.29 -33.00 -13.90
CA GLU A 374 -32.09 -33.50 -15.25
C GLU A 374 -31.06 -34.63 -15.32
N HIS A 375 -29.98 -34.54 -14.51
CA HIS A 375 -28.99 -35.63 -14.42
C HIS A 375 -29.55 -36.89 -13.77
N LEU A 376 -30.45 -36.79 -12.79
CA LEU A 376 -31.12 -37.90 -12.15
C LEU A 376 -32.17 -38.57 -13.04
N GLU A 377 -32.86 -37.82 -13.88
CA GLU A 377 -33.82 -38.35 -14.86
C GLU A 377 -33.14 -39.03 -16.02
N SER A 378 -32.00 -38.50 -16.50
CA SER A 378 -31.19 -39.12 -17.56
C SER A 378 -30.62 -40.48 -17.13
N HIS A 379 -30.23 -40.62 -15.86
CA HIS A 379 -29.75 -41.92 -15.34
C HIS A 379 -30.86 -42.95 -15.10
N LYS A 380 -32.11 -42.54 -14.90
CA LYS A 380 -33.24 -43.46 -14.79
C LYS A 380 -33.74 -44.03 -16.11
N GLN A 381 -33.49 -43.30 -17.23
CA GLN A 381 -33.87 -43.76 -18.59
C GLN A 381 -32.85 -44.71 -19.22
N LEU A 382 -31.62 -44.77 -18.71
CA LEU A 382 -30.57 -45.66 -19.23
C LEU A 382 -30.43 -46.98 -18.44
N GLY A 383 -31.19 -47.17 -17.35
CA GLY A 383 -31.14 -48.35 -16.51
C GLY A 383 -32.34 -49.31 -16.65
N GLY A 384 -33.19 -49.16 -17.68
CA GLY A 384 -34.36 -49.95 -17.94
C GLY A 384 -34.39 -50.54 -19.37
N SER A 385 -33.49 -51.47 -19.65
CA SER A 385 -33.55 -52.38 -20.80
C SER A 385 -32.83 -53.65 -20.42
#